data_e1f64a58d1f0df5a87d853b1c8528d7f
#
_entry.id   e1f64a58d1f0df5a87d853b1c8528d7f
#
_cell.length_a   1.000
_cell.length_b   1.000
_cell.length_c   1.000
_cell.angle_alpha   90.00
_cell.angle_beta   90.00
_cell.angle_gamma   90.00
#
_symmetry.space_group_name_H-M   'P 1'
#
loop_
_entity.id
_entity.type
_entity.pdbx_description
1 polymer ?
#
loop_
_entity_poly.entity_id
_entity_poly.type
_entity_poly.pdbx_seq_one_letter_code
_entity_poly.pdbx_strand_id
1 'polypeptide(L)'
;LTYLEKDRRLNDKIKISSYNIRPQQIDPVTGLGRFTQSDVTTLFASPKQRLRVIPNSAETLPKVLMTTGAVTKPNYKGDRIGNIALKDHMYGAIVVEAVDPTTYHYRQLIANKQNGQFVDLGGKYKSDGTESCDLEALVLGDWHTGDTNPKVREATYQMIRKLKPKRIFLHDFFNGHSVSHWEENKHISRAIAYAQGRASLEEELRANS
;
A
#
# COMPACT_ATOMS: atom_id res chain seq x y z
N LEU A 1 -22.26 -7.16 16.85
CA LEU A 1 -20.80 -7.35 16.95
C LEU A 1 -20.49 -8.84 16.97
N THR A 2 -19.61 -9.30 16.09
CA THR A 2 -19.17 -10.70 16.05
C THR A 2 -17.73 -10.78 16.55
N TYR A 3 -17.47 -11.62 17.52
CA TYR A 3 -16.11 -11.89 17.97
C TYR A 3 -15.34 -12.73 16.95
N LEU A 4 -14.05 -12.46 16.81
CA LEU A 4 -13.16 -13.21 15.95
C LEU A 4 -12.60 -14.43 16.71
N GLU A 5 -13.36 -15.51 16.75
CA GLU A 5 -12.96 -16.78 17.40
C GLU A 5 -12.14 -17.68 16.46
N LYS A 6 -12.29 -17.51 15.17
CA LYS A 6 -11.60 -18.27 14.13
C LYS A 6 -11.30 -17.39 12.93
N ASP A 7 -10.38 -17.82 12.09
CA ASP A 7 -10.05 -17.13 10.84
C ASP A 7 -11.31 -16.88 10.02
N ARG A 8 -11.41 -15.69 9.42
CA ARG A 8 -12.52 -15.30 8.54
C ARG A 8 -12.00 -14.79 7.21
N ARG A 9 -12.49 -15.37 6.12
CA ARG A 9 -12.27 -14.84 4.79
C ARG A 9 -13.18 -13.65 4.54
N LEU A 10 -12.63 -12.60 3.91
CA LEU A 10 -13.38 -11.46 3.41
C LEU A 10 -13.67 -11.63 1.91
N ASN A 11 -12.72 -12.23 1.18
CA ASN A 11 -12.88 -12.81 -0.15
C ASN A 11 -11.84 -13.93 -0.33
N ASP A 12 -11.63 -14.42 -1.55
CA ASP A 12 -10.71 -15.53 -1.81
C ASP A 12 -9.23 -15.14 -1.60
N LYS A 13 -8.91 -13.86 -1.65
CA LYS A 13 -7.54 -13.33 -1.62
C LYS A 13 -7.17 -12.59 -0.34
N ILE A 14 -8.13 -12.37 0.58
CA ILE A 14 -7.86 -11.70 1.85
C ILE A 14 -8.65 -12.32 3.01
N LYS A 15 -8.00 -12.49 4.13
CA LYS A 15 -8.59 -13.02 5.36
C LYS A 15 -8.14 -12.30 6.61
N ILE A 16 -8.93 -12.41 7.67
CA ILE A 16 -8.57 -12.01 9.03
C ILE A 16 -8.21 -13.27 9.80
N SER A 17 -7.07 -13.23 10.48
CA SER A 17 -6.63 -14.33 11.34
C SER A 17 -6.99 -14.08 12.80
N SER A 18 -7.45 -15.15 13.46
CA SER A 18 -7.69 -15.16 14.90
C SER A 18 -6.41 -15.40 15.73
N TYR A 19 -5.25 -15.50 15.07
CA TYR A 19 -3.97 -15.74 15.73
C TYR A 19 -3.63 -14.59 16.71
N ASN A 20 -3.34 -14.95 17.95
CA ASN A 20 -3.03 -13.99 19.01
C ASN A 20 -1.54 -13.62 18.98
N ILE A 21 -1.25 -12.38 18.63
CA ILE A 21 0.11 -11.82 18.64
C ILE A 21 0.38 -11.15 19.98
N ARG A 22 1.46 -11.54 20.63
CA ARG A 22 1.86 -10.94 21.92
C ARG A 22 2.28 -9.48 21.70
N PRO A 23 1.74 -8.50 22.48
CA PRO A 23 2.03 -7.07 22.30
C PRO A 23 3.51 -6.69 22.40
N GLN A 24 4.29 -7.42 23.19
CA GLN A 24 5.72 -7.19 23.37
C GLN A 24 6.59 -7.69 22.21
N GLN A 25 6.06 -8.47 21.27
CA GLN A 25 6.80 -8.94 20.11
C GLN A 25 7.28 -7.74 19.29
N ILE A 26 8.59 -7.64 19.01
CA ILE A 26 9.19 -6.49 18.33
C ILE A 26 8.59 -6.31 16.93
N ASP A 27 8.60 -7.37 16.15
CA ASP A 27 7.92 -7.40 14.85
C ASP A 27 6.78 -8.42 14.89
N PRO A 28 5.52 -7.97 14.94
CA PRO A 28 4.35 -8.81 15.13
C PRO A 28 4.13 -9.83 14.00
N VAL A 29 4.70 -9.61 12.81
CA VAL A 29 4.52 -10.51 11.65
C VAL A 29 5.70 -11.45 11.41
N THR A 30 6.72 -11.41 12.28
CA THR A 30 7.88 -12.32 12.17
C THR A 30 7.45 -13.78 12.26
N GLY A 31 7.89 -14.57 11.29
CA GLY A 31 7.63 -16.01 11.20
C GLY A 31 6.23 -16.38 10.70
N LEU A 32 5.27 -15.42 10.64
CA LEU A 32 3.89 -15.73 10.27
C LEU A 32 3.70 -16.05 8.78
N GLY A 33 4.61 -15.59 7.91
CA GLY A 33 4.50 -15.83 6.47
C GLY A 33 4.43 -17.30 6.07
N ARG A 34 5.08 -18.19 6.84
CA ARG A 34 5.06 -19.65 6.60
C ARG A 34 3.75 -20.32 6.99
N PHE A 35 2.96 -19.71 7.86
CA PHE A 35 1.68 -20.25 8.34
C PHE A 35 0.47 -19.71 7.55
N THR A 36 0.71 -18.83 6.60
CA THR A 36 -0.35 -18.26 5.77
C THR A 36 -0.34 -18.90 4.38
N GLN A 37 -1.50 -18.97 3.75
CA GLN A 37 -1.62 -19.47 2.38
C GLN A 37 -0.78 -18.64 1.41
N SER A 38 -0.29 -19.24 0.33
CA SER A 38 0.67 -18.61 -0.58
C SER A 38 0.13 -17.32 -1.20
N ASP A 39 -1.10 -17.28 -1.64
CA ASP A 39 -1.68 -16.16 -2.39
C ASP A 39 -2.78 -15.39 -1.63
N VAL A 40 -2.80 -15.51 -0.30
CA VAL A 40 -3.83 -14.89 0.54
C VAL A 40 -3.20 -13.89 1.50
N THR A 41 -3.53 -12.62 1.32
CA THR A 41 -3.22 -11.53 2.26
C THR A 41 -3.88 -11.81 3.60
N THR A 42 -3.14 -11.67 4.69
CA THR A 42 -3.64 -12.01 6.02
C THR A 42 -3.50 -10.83 6.97
N LEU A 43 -4.61 -10.48 7.62
CA LEU A 43 -4.72 -9.42 8.59
C LEU A 43 -4.69 -10.02 10.00
N PHE A 44 -3.94 -9.40 10.90
CA PHE A 44 -3.79 -9.82 12.29
C PHE A 44 -4.15 -8.69 13.24
N ALA A 45 -4.76 -9.02 14.36
CA ALA A 45 -4.93 -8.08 15.45
C ALA A 45 -3.61 -7.89 16.21
N SER A 46 -3.14 -6.65 16.33
CA SER A 46 -1.98 -6.30 17.15
C SER A 46 -1.99 -4.79 17.42
N PRO A 47 -1.60 -4.33 18.62
CA PRO A 47 -1.48 -2.89 18.91
C PRO A 47 -0.35 -2.19 18.12
N LYS A 48 0.51 -2.93 17.45
CA LYS A 48 1.54 -2.39 16.56
C LYS A 48 1.09 -2.50 15.13
N GLN A 49 1.23 -1.45 14.33
CA GLN A 49 1.01 -1.53 12.89
C GLN A 49 2.28 -1.95 12.17
N ARG A 50 2.16 -2.99 11.36
CA ARG A 50 3.21 -3.47 10.44
C ARG A 50 2.55 -3.91 9.14
N LEU A 51 3.32 -3.76 8.08
CA LEU A 51 3.01 -4.29 6.76
C LEU A 51 4.25 -4.99 6.22
N ARG A 52 4.10 -6.23 5.78
CA ARG A 52 5.16 -7.01 5.15
C ARG A 52 4.65 -7.64 3.87
N VAL A 53 5.28 -7.32 2.77
CA VAL A 53 5.03 -7.97 1.49
C VAL A 53 5.84 -9.26 1.41
N ILE A 54 5.21 -10.35 1.01
CA ILE A 54 5.85 -11.64 0.79
C ILE A 54 5.71 -11.98 -0.69
N PRO A 55 6.82 -12.11 -1.43
CA PRO A 55 6.80 -12.44 -2.83
C PRO A 55 6.05 -13.76 -3.10
N ASN A 56 5.34 -13.79 -4.20
CA ASN A 56 4.74 -14.99 -4.78
C ASN A 56 5.32 -15.25 -6.17
N SER A 57 4.79 -16.26 -6.87
CA SER A 57 5.08 -16.47 -8.28
C SER A 57 4.67 -15.24 -9.11
N ALA A 58 5.33 -15.05 -10.26
CA ALA A 58 5.12 -13.88 -11.13
C ALA A 58 3.67 -13.70 -11.63
N GLU A 59 2.89 -14.78 -11.62
CA GLU A 59 1.50 -14.78 -12.10
C GLU A 59 0.48 -14.33 -11.04
N THR A 60 0.91 -14.19 -9.78
CA THR A 60 0.01 -13.84 -8.68
C THR A 60 0.50 -12.60 -7.92
N LEU A 61 -0.43 -11.79 -7.43
CA LEU A 61 -0.07 -10.66 -6.57
C LEU A 61 0.70 -11.16 -5.33
N PRO A 62 1.70 -10.42 -4.86
CA PRO A 62 2.36 -10.71 -3.60
C PRO A 62 1.34 -10.75 -2.46
N LYS A 63 1.46 -11.70 -1.55
CA LYS A 63 0.66 -11.67 -0.34
C LYS A 63 1.21 -10.65 0.65
N VAL A 64 0.31 -10.05 1.41
CA VAL A 64 0.66 -9.06 2.42
C VAL A 64 0.26 -9.56 3.80
N LEU A 65 1.13 -9.41 4.77
CA LEU A 65 0.83 -9.57 6.17
C LEU A 65 0.71 -8.20 6.80
N MET A 66 -0.42 -7.93 7.46
CA MET A 66 -0.67 -6.64 8.09
C MET A 66 -1.22 -6.79 9.49
N THR A 67 -0.92 -5.77 10.31
CA THR A 67 -1.48 -5.66 11.66
C THR A 67 -2.24 -4.35 11.83
N THR A 68 -3.27 -4.38 12.68
CA THR A 68 -4.31 -3.34 12.77
C THR A 68 -3.89 -2.07 13.49
N GLY A 69 -3.05 -2.15 14.52
CA GLY A 69 -3.08 -1.17 15.61
C GLY A 69 -4.20 -1.50 16.59
N ALA A 70 -4.49 -0.61 17.53
CA ALA A 70 -5.52 -0.77 18.54
C ALA A 70 -6.36 0.49 18.69
N VAL A 71 -7.57 0.35 19.25
CA VAL A 71 -8.42 1.47 19.69
C VAL A 71 -8.45 1.57 21.22
N THR A 72 -7.80 0.65 21.91
CA THR A 72 -7.73 0.59 23.37
C THR A 72 -6.59 1.43 23.92
N LYS A 73 -6.79 2.06 25.08
CA LYS A 73 -5.68 2.71 25.80
C LYS A 73 -4.63 1.67 26.18
N PRO A 74 -3.33 2.00 26.04
CA PRO A 74 -2.27 1.11 26.49
C PRO A 74 -2.37 0.87 28.00
N ASN A 75 -2.35 -0.39 28.41
CA ASN A 75 -2.35 -0.82 29.80
C ASN A 75 -1.29 -1.91 29.99
N TYR A 76 -0.02 -1.53 29.84
CA TYR A 76 1.11 -2.42 29.98
C TYR A 76 1.75 -2.27 31.35
N LYS A 77 2.37 -3.36 31.86
CA LYS A 77 3.16 -3.30 33.07
C LYS A 77 4.34 -2.33 32.90
N GLY A 78 4.72 -1.64 33.97
CA GLY A 78 5.84 -0.68 33.94
C GLY A 78 7.25 -1.33 33.91
N ASP A 79 7.34 -2.58 33.48
CA ASP A 79 8.59 -3.30 33.30
C ASP A 79 9.20 -3.04 31.91
N ARG A 80 10.39 -3.60 31.67
CA ARG A 80 11.10 -3.48 30.37
C ARG A 80 10.25 -3.96 29.20
N ILE A 81 9.50 -5.04 29.38
CA ILE A 81 8.70 -5.66 28.32
C ILE A 81 7.48 -4.78 28.01
N GLY A 82 6.81 -4.28 29.03
CA GLY A 82 5.69 -3.36 28.87
C GLY A 82 6.11 -2.03 28.22
N ASN A 83 7.28 -1.52 28.55
CA ASN A 83 7.84 -0.33 27.92
C ASN A 83 8.13 -0.52 26.42
N ILE A 84 8.57 -1.69 25.97
CA ILE A 84 8.71 -2.03 24.57
C ILE A 84 7.34 -2.03 23.87
N ALA A 85 6.34 -2.63 24.48
CA ALA A 85 4.98 -2.65 23.94
C ALA A 85 4.37 -1.24 23.85
N LEU A 86 4.60 -0.40 24.85
CA LEU A 86 4.10 0.98 24.91
C LEU A 86 4.68 1.88 23.81
N LYS A 87 5.98 1.76 23.52
CA LYS A 87 6.65 2.58 22.50
C LYS A 87 6.02 2.40 21.12
N ASP A 88 5.67 1.17 20.77
CA ASP A 88 5.15 0.81 19.45
C ASP A 88 3.61 0.75 19.41
N HIS A 89 2.94 1.05 20.53
CA HIS A 89 1.48 1.09 20.57
C HIS A 89 0.95 2.19 19.65
N MET A 90 0.10 1.82 18.70
CA MET A 90 -0.50 2.73 17.75
C MET A 90 -2.02 2.65 17.80
N TYR A 91 -2.66 3.80 17.83
CA TYR A 91 -4.09 3.87 17.57
C TYR A 91 -4.34 3.74 16.09
N GLY A 92 -5.12 2.74 15.71
CA GLY A 92 -5.35 2.51 14.29
C GLY A 92 -6.26 1.33 13.99
N ALA A 93 -6.52 1.18 12.70
CA ALA A 93 -7.34 0.12 12.13
C ALA A 93 -6.89 -0.21 10.71
N ILE A 94 -7.47 -1.24 10.12
CA ILE A 94 -7.37 -1.53 8.69
C ILE A 94 -8.77 -1.42 8.09
N VAL A 95 -8.89 -0.66 7.01
CA VAL A 95 -10.08 -0.66 6.15
C VAL A 95 -9.83 -1.62 5.01
N VAL A 96 -10.81 -2.48 4.72
CA VAL A 96 -10.78 -3.39 3.58
C VAL A 96 -12.02 -3.16 2.74
N GLU A 97 -11.83 -2.99 1.45
CA GLU A 97 -12.88 -2.91 0.44
C GLU A 97 -12.72 -4.11 -0.48
N ALA A 98 -13.70 -5.02 -0.50
CA ALA A 98 -13.74 -6.17 -1.40
C ALA A 98 -14.85 -5.95 -2.43
N VAL A 99 -14.49 -6.02 -3.71
CA VAL A 99 -15.41 -5.74 -4.83
C VAL A 99 -15.96 -7.05 -5.41
N ASP A 100 -15.10 -8.06 -5.50
CA ASP A 100 -15.43 -9.38 -6.05
C ASP A 100 -14.59 -10.46 -5.31
N PRO A 101 -14.70 -11.76 -5.66
CA PRO A 101 -13.95 -12.83 -4.99
C PRO A 101 -12.44 -12.67 -4.99
N THR A 102 -11.87 -11.91 -5.93
CA THR A 102 -10.41 -11.78 -6.10
C THR A 102 -9.90 -10.36 -5.96
N THR A 103 -10.77 -9.35 -6.14
CA THR A 103 -10.41 -7.93 -6.11
C THR A 103 -10.71 -7.32 -4.76
N TYR A 104 -9.71 -6.74 -4.16
CA TYR A 104 -9.82 -6.04 -2.89
C TYR A 104 -8.80 -4.92 -2.80
N HIS A 105 -9.06 -3.98 -1.91
CA HIS A 105 -8.13 -2.93 -1.49
C HIS A 105 -8.08 -2.86 0.03
N TYR A 106 -6.97 -2.38 0.56
CA TYR A 106 -6.80 -2.19 2.01
C TYR A 106 -6.04 -0.90 2.30
N ARG A 107 -6.32 -0.31 3.45
CA ARG A 107 -5.60 0.85 3.98
C ARG A 107 -5.39 0.69 5.48
N GLN A 108 -4.21 1.06 5.95
CA GLN A 108 -3.94 1.21 7.38
C GLN A 108 -4.30 2.65 7.79
N LEU A 109 -5.21 2.78 8.75
CA LEU A 109 -5.54 4.04 9.38
C LEU A 109 -4.70 4.24 10.63
N ILE A 110 -4.21 5.48 10.82
CA ILE A 110 -3.45 5.88 11.99
C ILE A 110 -4.14 7.07 12.62
N ALA A 111 -4.52 6.92 13.90
CA ALA A 111 -5.12 8.02 14.63
C ALA A 111 -4.06 8.76 15.46
N ASN A 112 -4.25 10.06 15.59
CA ASN A 112 -3.43 10.91 16.43
C ASN A 112 -3.55 10.47 17.91
N LYS A 113 -2.42 10.28 18.58
CA LYS A 113 -2.38 9.78 19.98
C LYS A 113 -3.00 10.73 20.99
N GLN A 114 -3.04 12.03 20.70
CA GLN A 114 -3.51 13.05 21.65
C GLN A 114 -5.02 13.26 21.57
N ASN A 115 -5.58 13.30 20.37
CA ASN A 115 -6.98 13.67 20.16
C ASN A 115 -7.82 12.61 19.42
N GLY A 116 -7.23 11.48 19.03
CA GLY A 116 -7.92 10.38 18.35
C GLY A 116 -8.33 10.67 16.90
N GLN A 117 -7.98 11.82 16.35
CA GLN A 117 -8.36 12.18 14.99
C GLN A 117 -7.57 11.36 13.96
N PHE A 118 -8.20 11.04 12.84
CA PHE A 118 -7.53 10.44 11.68
C PHE A 118 -8.13 10.96 10.37
N VAL A 119 -7.42 10.76 9.29
CA VAL A 119 -7.83 11.17 7.94
C VAL A 119 -7.85 9.96 7.03
N ASP A 120 -8.89 9.82 6.23
CA ASP A 120 -8.99 8.82 5.17
C ASP A 120 -9.78 9.38 3.98
N LEU A 121 -9.20 9.29 2.78
CA LEU A 121 -9.81 9.63 1.49
C LEU A 121 -10.67 10.91 1.48
N GLY A 122 -10.11 12.01 1.97
CA GLY A 122 -10.78 13.32 1.97
C GLY A 122 -11.76 13.53 3.11
N GLY A 123 -11.84 12.60 4.06
CA GLY A 123 -12.56 12.74 5.31
C GLY A 123 -11.61 12.88 6.50
N LYS A 124 -11.85 13.86 7.36
CA LYS A 124 -11.21 14.02 8.67
C LYS A 124 -12.20 13.60 9.75
N TYR A 125 -11.89 12.56 10.47
CA TYR A 125 -12.73 11.94 11.49
C TYR A 125 -12.28 12.40 12.88
N LYS A 126 -13.21 12.91 13.68
CA LYS A 126 -13.00 13.42 15.04
C LYS A 126 -14.03 12.82 16.00
N SER A 127 -13.81 12.97 17.31
CA SER A 127 -14.75 12.51 18.32
C SER A 127 -16.11 13.21 18.29
N ASP A 128 -16.17 14.43 17.77
CA ASP A 128 -17.33 15.31 17.68
C ASP A 128 -17.95 15.39 16.27
N GLY A 129 -17.41 14.66 15.31
CA GLY A 129 -17.96 14.62 13.96
C GLY A 129 -16.95 14.36 12.86
N THR A 130 -17.39 14.54 11.62
CA THR A 130 -16.56 14.37 10.42
C THR A 130 -16.56 15.64 9.61
N GLU A 131 -15.38 16.04 9.13
CA GLU A 131 -15.17 17.18 8.25
C GLU A 131 -14.58 16.70 6.91
N SER A 132 -14.86 17.45 5.86
CA SER A 132 -14.15 17.30 4.59
C SER A 132 -12.71 17.77 4.75
N CYS A 133 -11.80 17.07 4.09
CA CYS A 133 -10.38 17.38 4.09
C CYS A 133 -9.86 17.23 2.65
N ASP A 134 -9.12 18.22 2.19
CA ASP A 134 -8.52 18.15 0.86
C ASP A 134 -7.46 17.04 0.79
N LEU A 135 -7.40 16.35 -0.35
CA LEU A 135 -6.30 15.45 -0.64
C LEU A 135 -5.06 16.26 -0.99
N GLU A 136 -4.08 16.27 -0.11
CA GLU A 136 -2.88 17.10 -0.27
C GLU A 136 -2.01 16.62 -1.44
N ALA A 137 -1.80 15.32 -1.58
CA ALA A 137 -0.97 14.77 -2.64
C ALA A 137 -1.41 13.38 -3.08
N LEU A 138 -1.17 13.07 -4.34
CA LEU A 138 -1.15 11.73 -4.91
C LEU A 138 0.27 11.45 -5.36
N VAL A 139 0.87 10.39 -4.85
CA VAL A 139 2.22 9.94 -5.23
C VAL A 139 2.07 8.66 -6.03
N LEU A 140 2.44 8.71 -7.29
CA LEU A 140 2.41 7.58 -8.21
C LEU A 140 3.81 6.95 -8.29
N GLY A 141 3.86 5.67 -8.61
CA GLY A 141 5.10 4.97 -8.91
C GLY A 141 5.65 5.35 -10.29
N ASP A 142 6.49 4.48 -10.83
CA ASP A 142 7.12 4.63 -12.12
C ASP A 142 6.07 4.83 -13.22
N TRP A 143 6.21 5.92 -13.95
CA TRP A 143 5.26 6.27 -15.00
C TRP A 143 5.74 5.81 -16.38
N HIS A 144 6.99 6.10 -16.71
CA HIS A 144 7.64 5.72 -17.96
C HIS A 144 6.77 5.99 -19.19
N THR A 145 6.66 7.24 -19.58
CA THR A 145 5.82 7.65 -20.71
C THR A 145 6.14 6.83 -21.98
N GLY A 146 5.10 6.22 -22.55
CA GLY A 146 5.24 5.29 -23.67
C GLY A 146 5.26 3.81 -23.27
N ASP A 147 5.69 3.46 -22.05
CA ASP A 147 5.68 2.08 -21.52
C ASP A 147 4.58 1.85 -20.47
N THR A 148 3.91 2.91 -20.04
CA THR A 148 2.77 2.83 -19.13
C THR A 148 1.64 1.99 -19.74
N ASN A 149 1.13 1.02 -18.98
CA ASN A 149 -0.04 0.24 -19.40
C ASN A 149 -1.25 1.16 -19.67
N PRO A 150 -1.83 1.17 -20.89
CA PRO A 150 -2.89 2.11 -21.25
C PRO A 150 -4.15 2.02 -20.38
N LYS A 151 -4.52 0.82 -19.93
CA LYS A 151 -5.69 0.62 -19.06
C LYS A 151 -5.45 1.17 -17.66
N VAL A 152 -4.25 0.96 -17.11
CA VAL A 152 -3.86 1.50 -15.80
C VAL A 152 -3.77 3.01 -15.87
N ARG A 153 -3.19 3.57 -16.94
CA ARG A 153 -3.12 5.01 -17.16
C ARG A 153 -4.48 5.67 -17.15
N GLU A 154 -5.45 5.15 -17.92
CA GLU A 154 -6.80 5.72 -17.96
C GLU A 154 -7.50 5.60 -16.61
N ALA A 155 -7.40 4.48 -15.93
CA ALA A 155 -7.94 4.30 -14.57
C ALA A 155 -7.33 5.32 -13.59
N THR A 156 -6.02 5.58 -13.71
CA THR A 156 -5.31 6.58 -12.90
C THR A 156 -5.84 8.01 -13.18
N TYR A 157 -6.08 8.35 -14.43
CA TYR A 157 -6.69 9.65 -14.78
C TYR A 157 -8.10 9.80 -14.20
N GLN A 158 -8.93 8.75 -14.23
CA GLN A 158 -10.24 8.77 -13.61
C GLN A 158 -10.13 8.98 -12.09
N MET A 159 -9.19 8.30 -11.44
CA MET A 159 -8.92 8.48 -10.01
C MET A 159 -8.49 9.93 -9.70
N ILE A 160 -7.58 10.51 -10.47
CA ILE A 160 -7.12 11.90 -10.31
C ILE A 160 -8.31 12.87 -10.44
N ARG A 161 -9.13 12.71 -11.48
CA ARG A 161 -10.33 13.56 -11.70
C ARG A 161 -11.32 13.47 -10.53
N LYS A 162 -11.47 12.29 -9.95
CA LYS A 162 -12.37 12.04 -8.81
C LYS A 162 -11.81 12.60 -7.51
N LEU A 163 -10.55 12.34 -7.22
CA LEU A 163 -9.92 12.69 -5.94
C LEU A 163 -9.45 14.15 -5.88
N LYS A 164 -9.18 14.77 -7.01
CA LYS A 164 -8.72 16.16 -7.14
C LYS A 164 -7.58 16.51 -6.16
N PRO A 165 -6.45 15.78 -6.17
CA PRO A 165 -5.34 16.07 -5.28
C PRO A 165 -4.77 17.45 -5.60
N LYS A 166 -4.30 18.18 -4.57
CA LYS A 166 -3.63 19.46 -4.75
C LYS A 166 -2.31 19.33 -5.50
N ARG A 167 -1.63 18.18 -5.33
CA ARG A 167 -0.34 17.89 -5.96
C ARG A 167 -0.32 16.45 -6.43
N ILE A 168 0.40 16.23 -7.53
CA ILE A 168 0.67 14.89 -8.05
C ILE A 168 2.19 14.76 -8.17
N PHE A 169 2.74 13.69 -7.61
CA PHE A 169 4.15 13.34 -7.74
C PHE A 169 4.27 12.09 -8.59
N LEU A 170 5.11 12.17 -9.61
CA LEU A 170 5.42 11.07 -10.52
C LEU A 170 6.88 10.67 -10.32
N HIS A 171 7.13 9.38 -10.22
CA HIS A 171 8.47 8.81 -10.31
C HIS A 171 8.75 8.36 -11.74
N ASP A 172 10.01 8.49 -12.13
CA ASP A 172 10.54 8.02 -13.41
C ASP A 172 9.59 8.31 -14.58
N PHE A 173 9.25 9.59 -14.73
CA PHE A 173 8.33 10.04 -15.76
C PHE A 173 8.93 9.88 -17.17
N PHE A 174 10.23 10.12 -17.29
CA PHE A 174 10.98 10.05 -18.52
C PHE A 174 11.77 8.74 -18.63
N ASN A 175 11.62 8.00 -19.72
CA ASN A 175 12.29 6.72 -19.94
C ASN A 175 13.80 6.85 -20.16
N GLY A 176 14.24 7.84 -20.94
CA GLY A 176 15.64 8.07 -21.24
C GLY A 176 16.29 6.95 -22.07
N HIS A 177 15.52 6.19 -22.83
CA HIS A 177 16.06 5.10 -23.68
C HIS A 177 17.10 5.59 -24.66
N SER A 178 16.89 6.79 -25.23
CA SER A 178 17.81 7.38 -26.23
C SER A 178 19.17 7.77 -25.63
N VAL A 179 19.27 8.00 -24.32
CA VAL A 179 20.47 8.45 -23.60
C VAL A 179 20.97 7.44 -22.57
N SER A 180 20.34 6.27 -22.47
CA SER A 180 20.70 5.24 -21.49
C SER A 180 22.00 4.54 -21.86
N HIS A 181 23.05 4.70 -21.02
CA HIS A 181 24.31 3.98 -21.18
C HIS A 181 24.16 2.45 -20.98
N TRP A 182 23.10 2.01 -20.31
CA TRP A 182 22.80 0.58 -20.15
C TRP A 182 22.35 -0.10 -21.45
N GLU A 183 21.87 0.68 -22.41
CA GLU A 183 21.41 0.21 -23.73
C GLU A 183 22.43 0.44 -24.84
N GLU A 184 23.53 1.13 -24.56
CA GLU A 184 24.54 1.51 -25.54
C GLU A 184 25.09 0.30 -26.35
N ASN A 185 25.26 -0.84 -25.69
CA ASN A 185 25.79 -2.07 -26.29
C ASN A 185 24.69 -3.09 -26.67
N LYS A 186 23.40 -2.73 -26.55
CA LYS A 186 22.28 -3.61 -26.89
C LYS A 186 21.74 -3.28 -28.27
N HIS A 187 22.43 -3.74 -29.33
CA HIS A 187 22.08 -3.43 -30.71
C HIS A 187 20.65 -3.76 -31.11
N ILE A 188 20.09 -4.87 -30.60
CA ILE A 188 18.68 -5.28 -30.86
C ILE A 188 17.71 -4.29 -30.19
N SER A 189 17.91 -3.93 -28.93
CA SER A 189 17.07 -2.96 -28.22
C SER A 189 17.08 -1.60 -28.91
N ARG A 190 18.25 -1.15 -29.37
CA ARG A 190 18.40 0.10 -30.15
C ARG A 190 17.68 0.05 -31.49
N ALA A 191 17.74 -1.06 -32.21
CA ALA A 191 17.01 -1.24 -33.48
C ALA A 191 15.49 -1.20 -33.25
N ILE A 192 15.01 -1.82 -32.19
CA ILE A 192 13.58 -1.76 -31.79
C ILE A 192 13.19 -0.32 -31.42
N ALA A 193 13.99 0.38 -30.61
CA ALA A 193 13.73 1.76 -30.22
C ALA A 193 13.68 2.70 -31.46
N TYR A 194 14.59 2.49 -32.42
CA TYR A 194 14.57 3.23 -33.67
C TYR A 194 13.30 2.97 -34.50
N ALA A 195 12.91 1.70 -34.65
CA ALA A 195 11.68 1.32 -35.34
C ALA A 195 10.41 1.86 -34.68
N GLN A 196 10.46 2.16 -33.39
CA GLN A 196 9.35 2.71 -32.58
C GLN A 196 9.38 4.23 -32.48
N GLY A 197 10.31 4.94 -33.13
CA GLY A 197 10.45 6.39 -33.01
C GLY A 197 10.92 6.86 -31.65
N ARG A 198 11.65 6.04 -30.92
CA ARG A 198 12.15 6.34 -29.55
C ARG A 198 13.68 6.36 -29.48
N ALA A 199 14.33 6.52 -30.63
CA ALA A 199 15.80 6.47 -30.72
C ALA A 199 16.47 7.84 -30.50
N SER A 200 15.71 8.93 -30.52
CA SER A 200 16.24 10.27 -30.31
C SER A 200 15.65 10.92 -29.06
N LEU A 201 16.47 11.71 -28.36
CA LEU A 201 16.05 12.48 -27.19
C LEU A 201 14.88 13.44 -27.54
N GLU A 202 14.89 14.01 -28.72
CA GLU A 202 13.84 14.92 -29.17
C GLU A 202 12.49 14.21 -29.31
N GLU A 203 12.46 13.01 -29.86
CA GLU A 203 11.24 12.21 -29.96
C GLU A 203 10.72 11.79 -28.58
N GLU A 204 11.61 11.36 -27.68
CA GLU A 204 11.23 11.03 -26.32
C GLU A 204 10.68 12.25 -25.56
N LEU A 205 11.28 13.42 -25.71
CA LEU A 205 10.81 14.66 -25.08
C LEU A 205 9.44 15.09 -25.62
N ARG A 206 9.20 14.96 -26.92
CA ARG A 206 7.90 15.24 -27.53
C ARG A 206 6.80 14.29 -27.03
N ALA A 207 7.12 13.03 -26.80
CA ALA A 207 6.17 12.06 -26.25
C ALA A 207 5.78 12.35 -24.79
N ASN A 208 6.61 13.12 -24.08
CA ASN A 208 6.41 13.50 -22.67
C ASN A 208 5.81 14.91 -22.48
N SER A 209 5.60 15.66 -23.56
CA SER A 209 4.98 16.98 -23.54
C SER A 209 3.47 16.91 -23.84
#